data_b1ab69b89b7533fa79b61364a0c8e359
#
_entry.id   b1ab69b89b7533fa79b61364a0c8e359
#
_cell.length_a   1.000
_cell.length_b   1.000
_cell.length_c   1.000
_cell.angle_alpha   90.00
_cell.angle_beta   90.00
_cell.angle_gamma   90.00
#
_symmetry.space_group_name_H-M   'P 1'
#
loop_
_entity.id
_entity.type
_entity.pdbx_description
1 polymer ?
#
loop_
_entity_poly.entity_id
_entity_poly.type
_entity_poly.pdbx_seq_one_letter_code
_entity_poly.pdbx_strand_id
1 'polypeptide(L)'
;MFTTQFWLIVIGIAQMIGCSWIFSKFQKRTYKREIRSRHSYVLLAKLLSEEEKLGRNISKCNEDGTGEVYLGLPEGIVKVFSLGNGRFAISLVGAVIINDLHVDMAREICKDLNTKESRVRYSVGFEPAFSKTGISITCDFEEDGDDETTEYDILSYAKTYLEPKQQELQTIWTQKMEEMQ
;
A
#
# COMPACT_ATOMS: atom_id res chain seq x y z
N MET A 1 16.28 -50.11 35.00
CA MET A 1 14.98 -49.51 35.18
C MET A 1 15.03 -47.97 35.33
N PHE A 2 16.06 -47.43 35.98
CA PHE A 2 16.24 -45.98 36.15
C PHE A 2 16.52 -45.21 34.85
N THR A 3 17.13 -45.80 33.84
CA THR A 3 17.51 -45.11 32.60
C THR A 3 16.34 -44.72 31.69
N THR A 4 15.30 -45.53 31.61
CA THR A 4 14.10 -45.23 30.76
C THR A 4 13.28 -44.11 31.31
N GLN A 5 13.09 -44.09 32.63
CA GLN A 5 12.36 -43.00 33.30
C GLN A 5 13.08 -41.64 33.19
N PHE A 6 14.40 -41.68 33.31
CA PHE A 6 15.22 -40.49 33.14
C PHE A 6 15.07 -39.88 31.73
N TRP A 7 15.12 -40.69 30.69
CA TRP A 7 14.95 -40.21 29.31
C TRP A 7 13.55 -39.68 29.03
N LEU A 8 12.51 -40.24 29.61
CA LEU A 8 11.14 -39.73 29.51
C LEU A 8 11.00 -38.34 30.14
N ILE A 9 11.64 -38.11 31.27
CA ILE A 9 11.66 -36.78 31.92
C ILE A 9 12.41 -35.78 31.07
N VAL A 10 13.55 -36.12 30.51
CA VAL A 10 14.36 -35.23 29.65
C VAL A 10 13.59 -34.87 28.41
N ILE A 11 12.92 -35.82 27.76
CA ILE A 11 12.10 -35.55 26.56
C ILE A 11 10.90 -34.64 26.94
N GLY A 12 10.24 -34.87 28.06
CA GLY A 12 9.14 -34.02 28.52
C GLY A 12 9.56 -32.58 28.78
N ILE A 13 10.72 -32.37 29.41
CA ILE A 13 11.27 -31.03 29.65
C ILE A 13 11.62 -30.36 28.32
N ALA A 14 12.27 -31.07 27.39
CA ALA A 14 12.63 -30.55 26.07
C ALA A 14 11.39 -30.14 25.26
N GLN A 15 10.29 -30.91 25.33
CA GLN A 15 9.03 -30.56 24.68
C GLN A 15 8.39 -29.32 25.31
N MET A 16 8.39 -29.20 26.64
CA MET A 16 7.85 -28.00 27.32
C MET A 16 8.63 -26.73 26.97
N ILE A 17 9.95 -26.82 26.92
CA ILE A 17 10.81 -25.68 26.52
C ILE A 17 10.54 -25.31 25.04
N GLY A 18 10.44 -26.30 24.17
CA GLY A 18 10.14 -26.10 22.74
C GLY A 18 8.77 -25.45 22.53
N CYS A 19 7.73 -25.94 23.20
CA CYS A 19 6.39 -25.37 23.15
C CYS A 19 6.36 -23.95 23.72
N SER A 20 7.02 -23.68 24.84
CA SER A 20 7.11 -22.35 25.44
C SER A 20 7.80 -21.36 24.52
N TRP A 21 8.89 -21.76 23.84
CA TRP A 21 9.60 -20.92 22.90
C TRP A 21 8.77 -20.59 21.64
N ILE A 22 8.07 -21.60 21.09
CA ILE A 22 7.16 -21.41 19.95
C ILE A 22 6.02 -20.46 20.34
N PHE A 23 5.41 -20.67 21.52
CA PHE A 23 4.34 -19.84 22.02
C PHE A 23 4.79 -18.38 22.26
N SER A 24 5.97 -18.19 22.84
CA SER A 24 6.55 -16.85 23.03
C SER A 24 6.81 -16.14 21.70
N LYS A 25 7.34 -16.85 20.68
CA LYS A 25 7.49 -16.29 19.33
C LYS A 25 6.15 -15.93 18.69
N PHE A 26 5.14 -16.77 18.88
CA PHE A 26 3.81 -16.53 18.35
C PHE A 26 3.17 -15.30 19.01
N GLN A 27 3.23 -15.20 20.34
CA GLN A 27 2.75 -14.03 21.07
C GLN A 27 3.45 -12.74 20.63
N LYS A 28 4.78 -12.74 20.49
CA LYS A 28 5.52 -11.57 20.02
C LYS A 28 5.08 -11.14 18.60
N ARG A 29 4.84 -12.10 17.70
CA ARG A 29 4.36 -11.81 16.34
C ARG A 29 2.94 -11.22 16.37
N THR A 30 2.04 -11.80 17.17
CA THR A 30 0.66 -11.31 17.30
C THR A 30 0.64 -9.91 17.91
N TYR A 31 1.43 -9.66 18.93
CA TYR A 31 1.56 -8.35 19.57
C TYR A 31 2.11 -7.29 18.61
N LYS A 32 3.19 -7.59 17.88
CA LYS A 32 3.71 -6.67 16.84
C LYS A 32 2.68 -6.38 15.75
N ARG A 33 1.93 -7.40 15.34
CA ARG A 33 0.87 -7.24 14.35
C ARG A 33 -0.25 -6.33 14.84
N GLU A 34 -0.65 -6.47 16.09
CA GLU A 34 -1.70 -5.65 16.71
C GLU A 34 -1.27 -4.19 16.84
N ILE A 35 -0.03 -3.94 17.28
CA ILE A 35 0.53 -2.58 17.34
C ILE A 35 0.55 -1.95 15.95
N ARG A 36 1.05 -2.64 14.94
CA ARG A 36 1.12 -2.12 13.56
C ARG A 36 -0.28 -1.86 12.96
N SER A 37 -1.27 -2.71 13.26
CA SER A 37 -2.65 -2.48 12.83
C SER A 37 -3.25 -1.25 13.49
N ARG A 38 -3.02 -1.07 14.79
CA ARG A 38 -3.46 0.12 15.51
C ARG A 38 -2.80 1.39 14.97
N HIS A 39 -1.53 1.31 14.64
CA HIS A 39 -0.75 2.38 14.02
C HIS A 39 -1.32 2.77 12.65
N SER A 40 -1.54 1.78 11.78
CA SER A 40 -2.17 1.99 10.48
C SER A 40 -3.55 2.64 10.61
N TYR A 41 -4.33 2.26 11.63
CA TYR A 41 -5.62 2.90 11.91
C TYR A 41 -5.48 4.37 12.30
N VAL A 42 -4.57 4.69 13.22
CA VAL A 42 -4.35 6.08 13.68
C VAL A 42 -3.89 6.96 12.51
N LEU A 43 -2.97 6.46 11.69
CA LEU A 43 -2.48 7.18 10.52
C LEU A 43 -3.60 7.43 9.50
N LEU A 44 -4.37 6.40 9.14
CA LEU A 44 -5.51 6.56 8.21
C LEU A 44 -6.58 7.49 8.77
N ALA A 45 -6.90 7.40 10.06
CA ALA A 45 -7.90 8.26 10.69
C ALA A 45 -7.47 9.73 10.66
N LYS A 46 -6.18 10.00 10.82
CA LYS A 46 -5.62 11.33 10.74
C LYS A 46 -5.66 11.85 9.30
N LEU A 47 -5.24 11.06 8.31
CA LEU A 47 -5.36 11.39 6.89
C LEU A 47 -6.82 11.64 6.48
N LEU A 48 -7.75 10.84 6.99
CA LEU A 48 -9.19 10.99 6.76
C LEU A 48 -9.70 12.33 7.31
N SER A 49 -9.25 12.76 8.48
CA SER A 49 -9.64 14.05 9.05
C SER A 49 -9.16 15.23 8.19
N GLU A 50 -8.04 15.11 7.50
CA GLU A 50 -7.59 16.12 6.54
C GLU A 50 -8.43 16.11 5.26
N GLU A 51 -8.84 14.93 4.78
CA GLU A 51 -9.74 14.82 3.63
C GLU A 51 -11.12 15.42 3.91
N GLU A 52 -11.69 15.19 5.08
CA GLU A 52 -12.99 15.73 5.48
C GLU A 52 -12.99 17.26 5.44
N LYS A 53 -11.88 17.92 5.81
CA LYS A 53 -11.72 19.36 5.68
C LYS A 53 -11.82 19.84 4.22
N LEU A 54 -11.52 18.96 3.25
CA LEU A 54 -11.64 19.24 1.82
C LEU A 54 -13.02 18.91 1.24
N GLY A 55 -13.96 18.44 2.09
CA GLY A 55 -15.33 18.10 1.69
C GLY A 55 -15.46 16.85 0.83
N ARG A 56 -14.49 15.95 0.86
CA ARG A 56 -14.51 14.66 0.15
C ARG A 56 -14.98 13.56 1.08
N ASN A 57 -15.89 12.71 0.63
CA ASN A 57 -16.47 11.60 1.42
C ASN A 57 -16.33 10.27 0.70
N ILE A 58 -15.20 10.03 0.03
CA ILE A 58 -14.94 8.80 -0.72
C ILE A 58 -13.99 7.84 0.00
N SER A 59 -13.41 8.30 1.10
CA SER A 59 -12.47 7.51 1.92
C SER A 59 -13.15 6.57 2.89
N LYS A 60 -12.46 5.50 3.25
CA LYS A 60 -12.91 4.50 4.23
C LYS A 60 -11.74 4.12 5.13
N CYS A 61 -11.99 4.12 6.43
CA CYS A 61 -11.03 3.64 7.43
C CYS A 61 -11.74 2.64 8.34
N ASN A 62 -11.19 1.43 8.44
CA ASN A 62 -11.71 0.35 9.27
C ASN A 62 -10.92 0.26 10.58
N GLU A 63 -11.55 -0.23 11.64
CA GLU A 63 -10.93 -0.38 12.98
C GLU A 63 -9.71 -1.31 13.01
N ASP A 64 -9.60 -2.22 12.04
CA ASP A 64 -8.45 -3.13 11.90
C ASP A 64 -7.23 -2.47 11.23
N GLY A 65 -7.32 -1.18 10.91
CA GLY A 65 -6.27 -0.42 10.24
C GLY A 65 -6.22 -0.63 8.72
N THR A 66 -7.21 -1.32 8.15
CA THR A 66 -7.38 -1.38 6.69
C THR A 66 -8.22 -0.21 6.20
N GLY A 67 -8.07 0.16 4.95
CA GLY A 67 -8.87 1.22 4.35
C GLY A 67 -8.16 2.00 3.27
N GLU A 68 -8.82 3.03 2.78
CA GLU A 68 -8.32 3.91 1.73
C GLU A 68 -8.68 5.36 2.01
N VAL A 69 -7.72 6.26 1.82
CA VAL A 69 -7.90 7.70 1.97
C VAL A 69 -7.38 8.41 0.73
N TYR A 70 -8.14 9.39 0.26
CA TYR A 70 -7.80 10.20 -0.92
C TYR A 70 -7.35 11.59 -0.48
N LEU A 71 -6.12 11.95 -0.83
CA LEU A 71 -5.50 13.22 -0.50
C LEU A 71 -5.35 14.07 -1.76
N GLY A 72 -5.72 15.33 -1.70
CA GLY A 72 -5.44 16.30 -2.77
C GLY A 72 -4.05 16.88 -2.59
N LEU A 73 -3.18 16.70 -3.57
CA LEU A 73 -1.89 17.38 -3.68
C LEU A 73 -1.93 18.37 -4.85
N PRO A 74 -1.01 19.34 -4.92
CA PRO A 74 -0.91 20.25 -6.07
C PRO A 74 -0.74 19.49 -7.40
N GLU A 75 -0.05 18.35 -7.36
CA GLU A 75 0.29 17.52 -8.51
C GLU A 75 -0.84 16.55 -8.91
N GLY A 76 -1.83 16.35 -8.03
CA GLY A 76 -2.93 15.42 -8.30
C GLY A 76 -3.55 14.82 -7.04
N ILE A 77 -4.26 13.73 -7.21
CA ILE A 77 -4.88 13.00 -6.10
C ILE A 77 -4.05 11.77 -5.77
N VAL A 78 -3.61 11.68 -4.53
CA VAL A 78 -2.94 10.51 -3.98
C VAL A 78 -3.93 9.69 -3.15
N LYS A 79 -4.04 8.43 -3.47
CA LYS A 79 -4.79 7.44 -2.70
C LYS A 79 -3.81 6.66 -1.83
N VAL A 80 -4.00 6.69 -0.54
CA VAL A 80 -3.29 5.86 0.42
C VAL A 80 -4.18 4.67 0.77
N PHE A 81 -3.71 3.48 0.47
CA PHE A 81 -4.41 2.24 0.72
C PHE A 81 -3.67 1.44 1.77
N SER A 82 -4.27 1.23 2.93
CA SER A 82 -3.69 0.41 3.99
C SER A 82 -4.21 -1.01 3.93
N LEU A 83 -3.27 -1.95 3.92
CA LEU A 83 -3.51 -3.38 4.03
C LEU A 83 -3.48 -3.86 5.50
N GLY A 84 -3.31 -2.93 6.44
CA GLY A 84 -3.04 -3.23 7.83
C GLY A 84 -1.59 -3.69 8.08
N ASN A 85 -1.23 -3.83 9.34
CA ASN A 85 0.09 -4.30 9.78
C ASN A 85 1.30 -3.46 9.30
N GLY A 86 1.13 -2.16 9.10
CA GLY A 86 2.19 -1.27 8.59
C GLY A 86 2.48 -1.43 7.10
N ARG A 87 1.58 -2.04 6.35
CA ARG A 87 1.70 -2.19 4.89
C ARG A 87 0.73 -1.25 4.20
N PHE A 88 1.27 -0.45 3.32
CA PHE A 88 0.52 0.54 2.56
C PHE A 88 0.79 0.39 1.06
N ALA A 89 -0.19 0.74 0.25
CA ALA A 89 0.02 1.04 -1.15
C ALA A 89 -0.33 2.51 -1.37
N ILE A 90 0.54 3.24 -2.04
CA ILE A 90 0.37 4.64 -2.35
C ILE A 90 0.17 4.76 -3.85
N SER A 91 -0.94 5.35 -4.27
CA SER A 91 -1.31 5.45 -5.67
C SER A 91 -1.53 6.90 -6.07
N LEU A 92 -0.85 7.35 -7.10
CA LEU A 92 -1.21 8.58 -7.80
C LEU A 92 -2.37 8.26 -8.75
N VAL A 93 -3.55 8.73 -8.39
CA VAL A 93 -4.82 8.38 -9.02
C VAL A 93 -5.05 9.26 -10.25
N GLY A 94 -5.37 8.64 -11.37
CA GLY A 94 -5.66 9.38 -12.59
C GLY A 94 -4.46 10.22 -13.08
N ALA A 95 -3.26 9.66 -13.01
CA ALA A 95 -2.05 10.29 -13.52
C ALA A 95 -2.20 10.72 -15.00
N VAL A 96 -3.03 9.97 -15.74
CA VAL A 96 -3.58 10.34 -17.05
C VAL A 96 -5.07 9.99 -17.05
N ILE A 97 -5.92 10.97 -17.33
CA ILE A 97 -7.36 10.72 -17.56
C ILE A 97 -7.56 10.38 -19.03
N ILE A 98 -8.28 9.31 -19.29
CA ILE A 98 -8.46 8.74 -20.64
C ILE A 98 -9.92 8.75 -21.07
N ASN A 99 -10.13 8.83 -22.36
CA ASN A 99 -11.43 8.60 -22.98
C ASN A 99 -11.62 7.09 -23.18
N ASP A 100 -12.85 6.61 -23.14
CA ASP A 100 -13.20 5.20 -23.34
C ASP A 100 -12.69 4.62 -24.66
N LEU A 101 -12.53 5.46 -25.69
CA LEU A 101 -11.96 5.07 -26.99
C LEU A 101 -10.46 4.68 -26.91
N HIS A 102 -9.76 5.08 -25.88
CA HIS A 102 -8.32 4.86 -25.73
C HIS A 102 -7.95 3.88 -24.63
N VAL A 103 -8.92 3.16 -24.07
CA VAL A 103 -8.71 2.22 -22.96
C VAL A 103 -7.74 1.09 -23.33
N ASP A 104 -7.86 0.54 -24.53
CA ASP A 104 -6.99 -0.55 -24.97
C ASP A 104 -5.54 -0.08 -25.17
N MET A 105 -5.33 1.09 -25.77
CA MET A 105 -4.01 1.72 -25.85
C MET A 105 -3.41 1.97 -24.46
N ALA A 106 -4.22 2.45 -23.52
CA ALA A 106 -3.79 2.67 -22.15
C ALA A 106 -3.34 1.36 -21.47
N ARG A 107 -4.06 0.26 -21.72
CA ARG A 107 -3.70 -1.07 -21.20
C ARG A 107 -2.39 -1.59 -21.78
N GLU A 108 -2.13 -1.37 -23.07
CA GLU A 108 -0.85 -1.72 -23.69
C GLU A 108 0.30 -0.94 -23.07
N ILE A 109 0.16 0.39 -22.94
CA ILE A 109 1.16 1.23 -22.29
C ILE A 109 1.44 0.75 -20.86
N CYS A 110 0.41 0.49 -20.07
CA CYS A 110 0.58 -0.02 -18.71
C CYS A 110 1.30 -1.38 -18.70
N LYS A 111 0.97 -2.28 -19.62
CA LYS A 111 1.63 -3.58 -19.73
C LYS A 111 3.12 -3.41 -20.04
N ASP A 112 3.47 -2.56 -20.98
CA ASP A 112 4.86 -2.31 -21.38
C ASP A 112 5.66 -1.67 -20.23
N LEU A 113 5.09 -0.71 -19.53
CA LEU A 113 5.72 -0.07 -18.38
C LEU A 113 5.92 -1.06 -17.21
N ASN A 114 4.93 -1.89 -16.92
CA ASN A 114 5.01 -2.90 -15.86
C ASN A 114 6.06 -4.00 -16.15
N THR A 115 6.46 -4.20 -17.41
CA THR A 115 7.56 -5.13 -17.72
C THR A 115 8.94 -4.53 -17.45
N LYS A 116 9.05 -3.22 -17.42
CA LYS A 116 10.30 -2.46 -17.23
C LYS A 116 10.53 -2.06 -15.77
N GLU A 117 9.46 -1.94 -15.00
CA GLU A 117 9.47 -1.45 -13.62
C GLU A 117 9.06 -2.55 -12.63
N SER A 118 9.83 -2.69 -11.54
CA SER A 118 9.54 -3.65 -10.48
C SER A 118 8.94 -3.03 -9.21
N ARG A 119 9.15 -1.72 -9.00
CA ARG A 119 8.72 -1.01 -7.78
C ARG A 119 7.38 -0.31 -7.92
N VAL A 120 6.97 -0.03 -9.15
CA VAL A 120 5.76 0.72 -9.47
C VAL A 120 4.87 -0.11 -10.35
N ARG A 121 3.57 -0.02 -10.15
CA ARG A 121 2.56 -0.68 -10.98
C ARG A 121 1.67 0.36 -11.63
N TYR A 122 1.49 0.23 -12.93
CA TYR A 122 0.55 1.02 -13.73
C TYR A 122 -0.72 0.23 -13.95
N SER A 123 -1.87 0.85 -13.75
CA SER A 123 -3.17 0.22 -13.92
C SER A 123 -4.19 1.16 -14.54
N VAL A 124 -5.05 0.61 -15.40
CA VAL A 124 -6.19 1.33 -15.98
C VAL A 124 -7.44 0.97 -15.21
N GLY A 125 -8.17 1.96 -14.74
CA GLY A 125 -9.40 1.74 -14.00
C GLY A 125 -10.29 2.99 -13.93
N PHE A 126 -11.53 2.76 -13.48
CA PHE A 126 -12.41 3.86 -13.13
C PHE A 126 -11.96 4.48 -11.82
N GLU A 127 -11.77 5.80 -11.83
CA GLU A 127 -11.29 6.55 -10.70
C GLU A 127 -12.44 7.38 -10.09
N PRO A 128 -12.95 6.96 -8.92
CA PRO A 128 -14.08 7.63 -8.28
C PRO A 128 -13.85 9.11 -8.03
N ALA A 129 -12.61 9.48 -7.70
CA ALA A 129 -12.23 10.87 -7.42
C ALA A 129 -12.45 11.82 -8.58
N PHE A 130 -12.43 11.31 -9.82
CA PHE A 130 -12.63 12.07 -11.05
C PHE A 130 -13.92 11.69 -11.78
N SER A 131 -14.60 10.62 -11.37
CA SER A 131 -15.72 10.00 -12.09
C SER A 131 -15.38 9.68 -13.56
N LYS A 132 -14.15 9.26 -13.82
CA LYS A 132 -13.60 8.98 -15.16
C LYS A 132 -12.67 7.78 -15.11
N THR A 133 -12.42 7.19 -16.28
CA THR A 133 -11.38 6.19 -16.45
C THR A 133 -10.02 6.88 -16.52
N GLY A 134 -9.00 6.31 -15.91
CA GLY A 134 -7.65 6.86 -15.89
C GLY A 134 -6.59 5.80 -15.72
N ILE A 135 -5.34 6.21 -15.89
CA ILE A 135 -4.16 5.41 -15.54
C ILE A 135 -3.70 5.87 -14.17
N SER A 136 -3.56 4.92 -13.25
CA SER A 136 -3.04 5.16 -11.89
C SER A 136 -1.69 4.47 -11.71
N ILE A 137 -0.82 5.12 -10.94
CA ILE A 137 0.55 4.68 -10.66
C ILE A 137 0.62 4.32 -9.19
N THR A 138 0.89 3.06 -8.86
CA THR A 138 0.88 2.54 -7.50
C THR A 138 2.24 1.99 -7.12
N CYS A 139 2.68 2.28 -5.89
CA CYS A 139 3.83 1.64 -5.26
C CYS A 139 3.45 1.09 -3.89
N ASP A 140 4.07 -0.02 -3.52
CA ASP A 140 3.92 -0.61 -2.20
C ASP A 140 4.92 0.05 -1.24
N PHE A 141 4.48 0.31 -0.02
CA PHE A 141 5.28 0.82 1.07
C PHE A 141 5.06 -0.05 2.30
N GLU A 142 6.12 -0.43 2.96
CA GLU A 142 6.08 -1.19 4.20
C GLU A 142 6.90 -0.46 5.26
N GLU A 143 6.35 -0.32 6.46
CA GLU A 143 7.07 0.24 7.60
C GLU A 143 8.32 -0.58 7.88
N ASP A 144 9.47 0.08 7.90
CA ASP A 144 10.75 -0.55 8.21
C ASP A 144 11.00 -0.48 9.72
N GLY A 145 11.17 -1.66 10.32
CA GLY A 145 11.54 -1.77 11.73
C GLY A 145 10.45 -1.39 12.73
N ASP A 146 10.86 -0.63 13.74
CA ASP A 146 10.02 -0.15 14.84
C ASP A 146 9.67 1.34 14.69
N ASP A 147 10.06 1.99 13.58
CA ASP A 147 9.77 3.38 13.30
C ASP A 147 8.32 3.55 12.85
N GLU A 148 7.69 4.57 13.39
CA GLU A 148 6.32 4.92 13.08
C GLU A 148 6.26 5.71 11.77
N THR A 149 5.57 5.17 10.75
CA THR A 149 5.29 5.91 9.52
C THR A 149 4.42 7.11 9.81
N THR A 150 4.86 8.28 9.39
CA THR A 150 4.12 9.54 9.49
C THR A 150 3.43 9.89 8.17
N GLU A 151 2.49 10.84 8.22
CA GLU A 151 1.87 11.41 7.01
C GLU A 151 2.93 12.03 6.10
N TYR A 152 3.93 12.67 6.69
CA TYR A 152 5.03 13.27 5.95
C TYR A 152 5.80 12.22 5.14
N ASP A 153 6.04 11.05 5.72
CA ASP A 153 6.75 9.97 5.04
C ASP A 153 5.97 9.47 3.82
N ILE A 154 4.65 9.28 3.96
CA ILE A 154 3.75 8.89 2.86
C ILE A 154 3.75 9.95 1.75
N LEU A 155 3.59 11.21 2.09
CA LEU A 155 3.56 12.30 1.12
C LEU A 155 4.91 12.50 0.44
N SER A 156 6.01 12.43 1.20
CA SER A 156 7.37 12.51 0.69
C SER A 156 7.68 11.34 -0.25
N TYR A 157 7.23 10.14 0.11
CA TYR A 157 7.39 8.94 -0.71
C TYR A 157 6.61 9.07 -2.04
N ALA A 158 5.36 9.51 -1.98
CA ALA A 158 4.55 9.76 -3.16
C ALA A 158 5.23 10.77 -4.10
N LYS A 159 5.71 11.89 -3.57
CA LYS A 159 6.42 12.91 -4.33
C LYS A 159 7.70 12.39 -4.98
N THR A 160 8.52 11.68 -4.21
CA THR A 160 9.82 11.22 -4.69
C THR A 160 9.73 10.12 -5.75
N TYR A 161 8.77 9.20 -5.62
CA TYR A 161 8.69 8.01 -6.45
C TYR A 161 7.58 8.05 -7.52
N LEU A 162 6.45 8.68 -7.26
CA LEU A 162 5.32 8.66 -8.19
C LEU A 162 5.30 9.86 -9.15
N GLU A 163 5.70 11.03 -8.71
CA GLU A 163 5.74 12.23 -9.57
C GLU A 163 6.63 12.08 -10.81
N PRO A 164 7.89 11.60 -10.71
CA PRO A 164 8.71 11.39 -11.90
C PRO A 164 8.09 10.39 -12.87
N LYS A 165 7.40 9.38 -12.35
CA LYS A 165 6.72 8.37 -13.15
C LYS A 165 5.45 8.89 -13.82
N GLN A 166 4.78 9.85 -13.21
CA GLN A 166 3.68 10.56 -13.85
C GLN A 166 4.16 11.35 -15.08
N GLN A 167 5.25 12.07 -14.97
CA GLN A 167 5.82 12.84 -16.08
C GLN A 167 6.25 11.94 -17.24
N GLU A 168 6.90 10.81 -16.92
CA GLU A 168 7.26 9.78 -17.91
C GLU A 168 6.01 9.24 -18.63
N LEU A 169 4.99 8.86 -17.88
CA LEU A 169 3.74 8.34 -18.40
C LEU A 169 3.02 9.38 -19.30
N GLN A 170 2.94 10.62 -18.86
CA GLN A 170 2.33 11.71 -19.63
C GLN A 170 3.05 11.94 -20.97
N THR A 171 4.37 11.85 -20.97
CA THR A 171 5.18 11.97 -22.20
C THR A 171 4.87 10.83 -23.17
N ILE A 172 4.87 9.58 -22.68
CA ILE A 172 4.54 8.40 -23.49
C ILE A 172 3.12 8.50 -24.03
N TRP A 173 2.17 8.91 -23.19
CA TRP A 173 0.78 9.09 -23.59
C TRP A 173 0.63 10.11 -24.73
N THR A 174 1.26 11.28 -24.58
CA THR A 174 1.20 12.34 -25.59
C THR A 174 1.78 11.87 -26.93
N GLN A 175 2.94 11.21 -26.90
CA GLN A 175 3.55 10.66 -28.11
C GLN A 175 2.62 9.65 -28.81
N LYS A 176 2.01 8.75 -28.05
CA LYS A 176 1.07 7.78 -28.63
C LYS A 176 -0.19 8.42 -29.21
N MET A 177 -0.68 9.47 -28.60
CA MET A 177 -1.81 10.24 -29.13
C MET A 177 -1.48 10.98 -30.42
N GLU A 178 -0.25 11.50 -30.56
CA GLU A 178 0.23 12.15 -31.79
C GLU A 178 0.42 11.15 -32.93
N GLU A 179 0.89 9.92 -32.65
CA GLU A 179 1.03 8.86 -33.66
C GLU A 179 -0.32 8.38 -34.26
N MET A 180 -1.43 8.66 -33.59
CA MET A 180 -2.78 8.25 -34.02
C MET A 180 -3.54 9.33 -34.80
N GLN A 181 -3.03 10.57 -34.87
CA GLN A 181 -3.60 11.67 -35.63
C GLN A 181 -3.10 11.69 -37.07
#